data_7960f3023f55baa832b205f9e32996ae
#
_entry.id   7960f3023f55baa832b205f9e32996ae
#
_cell.length_a   1.000
_cell.length_b   1.000
_cell.length_c   1.000
_cell.angle_alpha   90.00
_cell.angle_beta   90.00
_cell.angle_gamma   90.00
#
_symmetry.space_group_name_H-M   'P 1'
#
loop_
_entity.id
_entity.type
_entity.pdbx_description
1 polymer ?
#
loop_
_entity_poly.entity_id
_entity_poly.type
_entity_poly.pdbx_seq_one_letter_code
_entity_poly.pdbx_strand_id
1 'polypeptide(L)'
;MSPRPTIAVIGANGFIGSRIVEMLVLEELAAVRPIVRRPSALASSLRFKLEGRIAEASDRAALRVALDGVDVVVLAIAGDPATITGTIGPVFEAASEARCRRLVYISSASVHGQAPDPGTDESSPLSDRQPIPYNNAKVRAERELFQRRSSGALQAVALRPAIVFGPRSQWTAGLADALLAGEAYLVDGGGGICNSVYVDNLVRAVWLAATTPGADGRTYLIGDDEAPTWREFYRALAEPLGISIDDVPSVPFRPARLAATTLIDAVRQSATAQAVVSRLPGSARRALRSIREAATETETRAGRVHPTLEMALLQRCRYRLPWTRARAELAYRPEVGFSEALRRSIGWLAFAGYPVAAGYNPSGEVDGGRRERA
;
A
#
# COMPACT_ATOMS: atom_id res chain seq x y z
N MET A 1 26.37 20.09 15.22
CA MET A 1 25.23 19.39 14.60
C MET A 1 25.52 17.90 14.70
N SER A 2 24.62 17.10 15.26
CA SER A 2 24.80 15.64 15.24
C SER A 2 24.83 15.17 13.80
N PRO A 3 25.66 14.16 13.45
CA PRO A 3 25.72 13.65 12.10
C PRO A 3 24.33 13.12 11.68
N ARG A 4 23.95 13.37 10.42
CA ARG A 4 22.70 12.84 9.87
C ARG A 4 22.74 11.29 9.89
N PRO A 5 21.66 10.61 10.31
CA PRO A 5 21.66 9.16 10.32
C PRO A 5 21.75 8.61 8.87
N THR A 6 22.39 7.45 8.72
CA THR A 6 22.36 6.69 7.48
C THR A 6 21.14 5.76 7.50
N ILE A 7 20.22 5.95 6.56
CA ILE A 7 18.99 5.14 6.45
C ILE A 7 19.05 4.28 5.18
N ALA A 8 19.04 2.97 5.36
CA ALA A 8 18.86 2.04 4.25
C ALA A 8 17.38 1.79 3.98
N VAL A 9 16.98 1.82 2.71
CA VAL A 9 15.61 1.52 2.28
C VAL A 9 15.62 0.26 1.44
N ILE A 10 15.13 -0.85 2.01
CA ILE A 10 14.97 -2.13 1.31
C ILE A 10 13.60 -2.09 0.61
N GLY A 11 13.58 -2.35 -0.70
CA GLY A 11 12.42 -2.12 -1.55
C GLY A 11 12.36 -0.70 -2.12
N ALA A 12 13.51 -0.04 -2.25
CA ALA A 12 13.66 1.36 -2.68
C ALA A 12 13.10 1.68 -4.09
N ASN A 13 12.84 0.67 -4.93
CA ASN A 13 12.22 0.84 -6.24
C ASN A 13 10.69 0.75 -6.24
N GLY A 14 10.09 0.31 -5.13
CA GLY A 14 8.63 0.24 -4.98
C GLY A 14 8.01 1.64 -4.82
N PHE A 15 6.68 1.72 -4.89
CA PHE A 15 5.95 2.98 -4.75
C PHE A 15 6.32 3.73 -3.46
N ILE A 16 6.14 3.10 -2.29
CA ILE A 16 6.46 3.71 -0.98
C ILE A 16 7.98 3.90 -0.84
N GLY A 17 8.78 2.85 -1.14
CA GLY A 17 10.23 2.89 -0.95
C GLY A 17 10.91 3.98 -1.76
N SER A 18 10.51 4.19 -3.02
CA SER A 18 11.09 5.26 -3.84
C SER A 18 10.71 6.65 -3.32
N ARG A 19 9.49 6.82 -2.77
CA ARG A 19 9.09 8.09 -2.19
C ARG A 19 9.80 8.38 -0.86
N ILE A 20 10.09 7.33 -0.06
CA ILE A 20 10.95 7.47 1.13
C ILE A 20 12.34 7.99 0.73
N VAL A 21 12.97 7.36 -0.28
CA VAL A 21 14.28 7.80 -0.78
C VAL A 21 14.23 9.25 -1.25
N GLU A 22 13.24 9.60 -2.07
CA GLU A 22 13.08 10.96 -2.61
C GLU A 22 12.99 12.01 -1.51
N MET A 23 12.07 11.86 -0.56
CA MET A 23 11.82 12.87 0.46
C MET A 23 12.97 12.99 1.45
N LEU A 24 13.53 11.86 1.93
CA LEU A 24 14.66 11.90 2.86
C LEU A 24 15.88 12.61 2.27
N VAL A 25 16.09 12.50 0.94
CA VAL A 25 17.17 13.19 0.25
C VAL A 25 16.84 14.66 0.01
N LEU A 26 15.64 14.96 -0.51
CA LEU A 26 15.25 16.34 -0.87
C LEU A 26 15.12 17.26 0.34
N GLU A 27 14.65 16.72 1.46
CA GLU A 27 14.55 17.44 2.74
C GLU A 27 15.85 17.38 3.56
N GLU A 28 16.89 16.75 3.01
CA GLU A 28 18.19 16.59 3.66
C GLU A 28 18.14 15.97 5.06
N LEU A 29 17.20 15.07 5.30
CA LEU A 29 16.97 14.48 6.63
C LEU A 29 18.00 13.40 6.99
N ALA A 30 18.45 12.61 6.01
CA ALA A 30 19.33 11.46 6.21
C ALA A 30 20.31 11.27 5.06
N ALA A 31 21.41 10.57 5.32
CA ALA A 31 22.16 9.89 4.27
C ALA A 31 21.37 8.64 3.85
N VAL A 32 20.98 8.52 2.58
CA VAL A 32 20.07 7.46 2.13
C VAL A 32 20.82 6.42 1.32
N ARG A 33 20.63 5.15 1.66
CA ARG A 33 21.15 3.99 0.93
C ARG A 33 20.01 3.15 0.35
N PRO A 34 19.67 3.33 -0.95
CA PRO A 34 18.69 2.48 -1.61
C PRO A 34 19.22 1.04 -1.74
N ILE A 35 18.40 0.04 -1.37
CA ILE A 35 18.69 -1.37 -1.56
C ILE A 35 17.64 -1.98 -2.48
N VAL A 36 18.09 -2.57 -3.59
CA VAL A 36 17.23 -3.13 -4.65
C VAL A 36 17.72 -4.51 -5.09
N ARG A 37 16.84 -5.30 -5.71
CA ARG A 37 17.17 -6.66 -6.19
C ARG A 37 17.98 -6.69 -7.47
N ARG A 38 17.85 -5.66 -8.33
CA ARG A 38 18.44 -5.64 -9.68
C ARG A 38 19.10 -4.30 -9.94
N PRO A 39 20.22 -4.24 -10.68
CA PRO A 39 20.90 -2.98 -11.02
C PRO A 39 19.98 -1.96 -11.71
N SER A 40 19.12 -2.41 -12.65
CA SER A 40 18.18 -1.54 -13.36
C SER A 40 17.18 -0.84 -12.43
N ALA A 41 16.89 -1.40 -11.27
CA ALA A 41 16.01 -0.79 -10.28
C ALA A 41 16.63 0.40 -9.53
N LEU A 42 17.95 0.62 -9.64
CA LEU A 42 18.62 1.84 -9.14
C LEU A 42 18.36 3.06 -10.03
N ALA A 43 17.90 2.89 -11.26
CA ALA A 43 17.73 3.98 -12.22
C ALA A 43 16.92 5.16 -11.66
N SER A 44 15.88 4.90 -10.88
CA SER A 44 15.07 5.94 -10.23
C SER A 44 15.83 6.76 -9.18
N SER A 45 16.89 6.18 -8.59
CA SER A 45 17.71 6.79 -7.53
C SER A 45 18.97 7.48 -8.08
N LEU A 46 19.37 7.20 -9.34
CA LEU A 46 20.62 7.72 -9.93
C LEU A 46 20.67 9.26 -9.95
N ARG A 47 19.54 9.93 -10.12
CA ARG A 47 19.45 11.40 -10.12
C ARG A 47 19.93 12.05 -8.82
N PHE A 48 19.96 11.30 -7.72
CA PHE A 48 20.38 11.79 -6.41
C PHE A 48 21.84 11.47 -6.08
N LYS A 49 22.58 10.80 -6.97
CA LYS A 49 23.98 10.37 -6.76
C LYS A 49 24.17 9.56 -5.47
N LEU A 50 23.21 8.68 -5.14
CA LEU A 50 23.21 7.86 -3.94
C LEU A 50 24.08 6.62 -4.11
N GLU A 51 24.63 6.16 -2.99
CA GLU A 51 25.36 4.89 -2.90
C GLU A 51 24.35 3.71 -2.78
N GLY A 52 23.73 3.33 -3.89
CA GLY A 52 22.82 2.20 -3.94
C GLY A 52 23.54 0.85 -3.79
N ARG A 53 22.82 -0.13 -3.21
CA ARG A 53 23.31 -1.50 -3.07
C ARG A 53 22.32 -2.49 -3.73
N ILE A 54 22.87 -3.61 -4.19
CA ILE A 54 22.10 -4.69 -4.79
C ILE A 54 22.11 -5.85 -3.82
N ALA A 55 20.94 -6.20 -3.28
CA ALA A 55 20.75 -7.35 -2.41
C ALA A 55 19.30 -7.85 -2.52
N GLU A 56 19.13 -9.17 -2.56
CA GLU A 56 17.82 -9.81 -2.39
C GLU A 56 17.46 -9.76 -0.90
N ALA A 57 16.21 -9.43 -0.58
CA ALA A 57 15.78 -9.30 0.82
C ALA A 57 15.73 -10.63 1.59
N SER A 58 15.79 -11.75 0.90
CA SER A 58 15.94 -13.09 1.47
C SER A 58 17.41 -13.54 1.62
N ASP A 59 18.37 -12.78 1.07
CA ASP A 59 19.80 -13.09 1.17
C ASP A 59 20.44 -12.32 2.33
N ARG A 60 20.51 -12.97 3.50
CA ARG A 60 21.12 -12.42 4.72
C ARG A 60 22.57 -11.99 4.50
N ALA A 61 23.37 -12.76 3.76
CA ALA A 61 24.78 -12.45 3.57
C ALA A 61 24.98 -11.19 2.73
N ALA A 62 24.27 -11.09 1.61
CA ALA A 62 24.28 -9.90 0.77
C ALA A 62 23.74 -8.67 1.51
N LEU A 63 22.67 -8.82 2.28
CA LEU A 63 22.12 -7.75 3.09
C LEU A 63 23.10 -7.26 4.17
N ARG A 64 23.80 -8.16 4.86
CA ARG A 64 24.79 -7.77 5.87
C ARG A 64 25.86 -6.84 5.30
N VAL A 65 26.35 -7.16 4.11
CA VAL A 65 27.32 -6.31 3.41
C VAL A 65 26.71 -4.99 2.98
N ALA A 66 25.47 -5.04 2.46
CA ALA A 66 24.76 -3.83 2.01
C ALA A 66 24.40 -2.88 3.17
N LEU A 67 24.27 -3.40 4.39
CA LEU A 67 23.89 -2.66 5.60
C LEU A 67 25.10 -2.16 6.42
N ASP A 68 26.31 -2.39 6.00
CA ASP A 68 27.51 -1.93 6.72
C ASP A 68 27.50 -0.39 6.87
N GLY A 69 27.65 0.09 8.10
CA GLY A 69 27.59 1.53 8.43
C GLY A 69 26.19 2.18 8.34
N VAL A 70 25.13 1.39 8.36
CA VAL A 70 23.74 1.87 8.38
C VAL A 70 23.22 1.98 9.80
N ASP A 71 22.60 3.11 10.15
CA ASP A 71 21.99 3.32 11.46
C ASP A 71 20.58 2.73 11.56
N VAL A 72 19.77 2.92 10.50
CA VAL A 72 18.36 2.53 10.47
C VAL A 72 18.03 1.84 9.16
N VAL A 73 17.31 0.74 9.25
CA VAL A 73 16.78 0.01 8.09
C VAL A 73 15.27 0.27 7.98
N VAL A 74 14.81 0.66 6.79
CA VAL A 74 13.37 0.71 6.46
C VAL A 74 13.07 -0.46 5.51
N LEU A 75 12.20 -1.38 5.94
CA LEU A 75 11.75 -2.50 5.13
C LEU A 75 10.40 -2.15 4.49
N ALA A 76 10.43 -1.73 3.23
CA ALA A 76 9.29 -1.27 2.44
C ALA A 76 8.94 -2.27 1.31
N ILE A 77 8.97 -3.57 1.62
CA ILE A 77 8.61 -4.62 0.67
C ILE A 77 7.12 -4.96 0.80
N ALA A 78 6.44 -4.96 -0.33
CA ALA A 78 5.15 -5.59 -0.55
C ALA A 78 5.30 -6.70 -1.59
N GLY A 79 4.33 -7.60 -1.69
CA GLY A 79 4.34 -8.69 -2.65
C GLY A 79 3.38 -9.80 -2.25
N ASP A 80 3.61 -10.99 -2.77
CA ASP A 80 2.86 -12.18 -2.38
C ASP A 80 3.15 -12.59 -0.93
N PRO A 81 2.28 -13.43 -0.32
CA PRO A 81 2.43 -13.85 1.07
C PRO A 81 3.78 -14.48 1.42
N ALA A 82 4.40 -15.24 0.49
CA ALA A 82 5.69 -15.88 0.72
C ALA A 82 6.83 -14.85 0.79
N THR A 83 6.81 -13.86 -0.12
CA THR A 83 7.75 -12.73 -0.11
C THR A 83 7.64 -11.94 1.21
N ILE A 84 6.42 -11.63 1.67
CA ILE A 84 6.21 -10.86 2.90
C ILE A 84 6.80 -11.60 4.11
N THR A 85 6.48 -12.88 4.27
CA THR A 85 6.95 -13.66 5.42
C THR A 85 8.44 -14.06 5.31
N GLY A 86 8.92 -14.36 4.11
CA GLY A 86 10.28 -14.82 3.89
C GLY A 86 11.37 -13.76 4.03
N THR A 87 11.03 -12.47 4.15
CA THR A 87 12.02 -11.38 4.22
C THR A 87 12.32 -10.90 5.64
N ILE A 88 11.43 -11.13 6.61
CA ILE A 88 11.60 -10.59 7.97
C ILE A 88 12.84 -11.14 8.66
N GLY A 89 12.99 -12.46 8.69
CA GLY A 89 14.12 -13.13 9.35
C GLY A 89 15.48 -12.69 8.78
N PRO A 90 15.73 -12.88 7.48
CA PRO A 90 17.00 -12.48 6.86
C PRO A 90 17.33 -10.99 7.05
N VAL A 91 16.34 -10.09 6.91
CA VAL A 91 16.56 -8.65 7.10
C VAL A 91 16.89 -8.33 8.56
N PHE A 92 16.15 -8.91 9.52
CA PHE A 92 16.40 -8.67 10.94
C PHE A 92 17.79 -9.15 11.36
N GLU A 93 18.18 -10.35 10.95
CA GLU A 93 19.48 -10.92 11.25
C GLU A 93 20.62 -10.10 10.63
N ALA A 94 20.51 -9.75 9.34
CA ALA A 94 21.51 -8.93 8.66
C ALA A 94 21.66 -7.54 9.30
N ALA A 95 20.56 -6.89 9.67
CA ALA A 95 20.56 -5.58 10.33
C ALA A 95 21.19 -5.67 11.74
N SER A 96 20.92 -6.75 12.49
CA SER A 96 21.50 -7.00 13.78
C SER A 96 23.02 -7.23 13.68
N GLU A 97 23.48 -8.04 12.74
CA GLU A 97 24.90 -8.30 12.49
C GLU A 97 25.65 -7.08 11.98
N ALA A 98 25.00 -6.22 11.18
CA ALA A 98 25.54 -4.94 10.73
C ALA A 98 25.51 -3.87 11.84
N ARG A 99 25.00 -4.20 13.05
CA ARG A 99 24.86 -3.31 14.19
C ARG A 99 23.99 -2.08 13.91
N CYS A 100 22.99 -2.23 13.04
CA CYS A 100 21.97 -1.20 12.88
C CYS A 100 21.26 -0.97 14.22
N ARG A 101 20.85 0.26 14.48
CA ARG A 101 20.15 0.60 15.72
C ARG A 101 18.68 0.20 15.67
N ARG A 102 18.02 0.37 14.51
CA ARG A 102 16.56 0.18 14.37
C ARG A 102 16.15 -0.36 13.02
N LEU A 103 15.13 -1.20 13.04
CA LEU A 103 14.37 -1.65 11.87
C LEU A 103 12.96 -1.06 11.92
N VAL A 104 12.58 -0.29 10.90
CA VAL A 104 11.20 0.20 10.67
C VAL A 104 10.56 -0.68 9.60
N TYR A 105 9.52 -1.40 9.95
CA TYR A 105 8.79 -2.28 9.06
C TYR A 105 7.50 -1.61 8.57
N ILE A 106 7.30 -1.55 7.27
CA ILE A 106 6.04 -1.10 6.67
C ILE A 106 5.08 -2.30 6.60
N SER A 107 4.22 -2.39 7.62
CA SER A 107 3.14 -3.35 7.70
C SER A 107 1.90 -2.88 6.92
N SER A 108 0.71 -3.05 7.46
CA SER A 108 -0.55 -2.55 6.89
C SER A 108 -1.64 -2.49 7.96
N ALA A 109 -2.54 -1.53 7.87
CA ALA A 109 -3.76 -1.51 8.70
C ALA A 109 -4.65 -2.74 8.47
N SER A 110 -4.51 -3.40 7.31
CA SER A 110 -5.26 -4.62 6.97
C SER A 110 -4.95 -5.83 7.87
N VAL A 111 -3.95 -5.77 8.75
CA VAL A 111 -3.76 -6.76 9.82
C VAL A 111 -4.99 -6.89 10.72
N HIS A 112 -5.81 -5.83 10.80
CA HIS A 112 -7.10 -5.80 11.51
C HIS A 112 -8.30 -6.20 10.63
N GLY A 113 -8.06 -6.65 9.40
CA GLY A 113 -9.09 -6.90 8.39
C GLY A 113 -9.36 -5.68 7.50
N GLN A 114 -10.17 -5.89 6.46
CA GLN A 114 -10.51 -4.83 5.50
C GLN A 114 -11.64 -3.91 6.00
N ALA A 115 -12.46 -4.41 6.91
CA ALA A 115 -13.53 -3.66 7.56
C ALA A 115 -13.47 -3.93 9.08
N PRO A 116 -12.51 -3.32 9.80
CA PRO A 116 -12.36 -3.52 11.24
C PRO A 116 -13.57 -3.03 12.01
N ASP A 117 -13.84 -3.69 13.13
CA ASP A 117 -14.94 -3.32 14.04
C ASP A 117 -14.67 -1.98 14.74
N PRO A 118 -15.72 -1.25 15.13
CA PRO A 118 -15.58 -0.06 15.96
C PRO A 118 -14.80 -0.35 17.25
N GLY A 119 -13.88 0.55 17.58
CA GLY A 119 -12.99 0.41 18.74
C GLY A 119 -11.67 -0.30 18.44
N THR A 120 -11.47 -0.77 17.19
CA THR A 120 -10.17 -1.33 16.77
C THR A 120 -9.05 -0.30 16.85
N ASP A 121 -7.96 -0.66 17.50
CA ASP A 121 -6.72 0.11 17.60
C ASP A 121 -5.48 -0.80 17.50
N GLU A 122 -4.30 -0.25 17.75
CA GLU A 122 -3.05 -1.01 17.69
C GLU A 122 -2.94 -2.13 18.73
N SER A 123 -3.73 -2.07 19.82
CA SER A 123 -3.74 -3.09 20.90
C SER A 123 -4.71 -4.24 20.61
N SER A 124 -5.57 -4.08 19.63
CA SER A 124 -6.58 -5.07 19.26
C SER A 124 -5.93 -6.38 18.79
N PRO A 125 -6.47 -7.54 19.18
CA PRO A 125 -5.92 -8.86 18.83
C PRO A 125 -5.83 -9.05 17.31
N LEU A 126 -4.71 -9.62 16.84
CA LEU A 126 -4.50 -9.94 15.43
C LEU A 126 -4.78 -11.42 15.15
N SER A 127 -5.51 -11.69 14.08
CA SER A 127 -5.76 -13.05 13.56
C SER A 127 -5.09 -13.22 12.20
N ASP A 128 -4.39 -14.34 12.00
CA ASP A 128 -3.86 -14.76 10.69
C ASP A 128 -4.75 -15.82 10.02
N ARG A 129 -6.04 -15.85 10.37
CA ARG A 129 -7.09 -16.68 9.75
C ARG A 129 -8.14 -15.82 9.05
N GLN A 130 -7.70 -14.75 8.42
CA GLN A 130 -8.56 -13.85 7.67
C GLN A 130 -8.78 -14.37 6.23
N PRO A 131 -9.86 -13.95 5.56
CA PRO A 131 -10.15 -14.40 4.19
C PRO A 131 -9.14 -13.90 3.16
N ILE A 132 -8.37 -12.85 3.47
CA ILE A 132 -7.39 -12.26 2.56
C ILE A 132 -5.97 -12.76 2.93
N PRO A 133 -5.29 -13.53 2.06
CA PRO A 133 -3.96 -14.11 2.36
C PRO A 133 -2.88 -13.07 2.66
N TYR A 134 -2.94 -11.91 2.03
CA TYR A 134 -2.05 -10.78 2.28
C TYR A 134 -2.10 -10.33 3.76
N ASN A 135 -3.30 -10.19 4.33
CA ASN A 135 -3.48 -9.79 5.73
C ASN A 135 -2.81 -10.79 6.67
N ASN A 136 -3.03 -12.09 6.41
CA ASN A 136 -2.45 -13.17 7.20
C ASN A 136 -0.92 -13.15 7.16
N ALA A 137 -0.35 -12.87 5.98
CA ALA A 137 1.10 -12.74 5.83
C ALA A 137 1.65 -11.54 6.62
N LYS A 138 0.97 -10.39 6.57
CA LYS A 138 1.36 -9.20 7.34
C LYS A 138 1.28 -9.46 8.86
N VAL A 139 0.25 -10.15 9.34
CA VAL A 139 0.14 -10.55 10.75
C VAL A 139 1.31 -11.46 11.17
N ARG A 140 1.61 -12.49 10.37
CA ARG A 140 2.75 -13.38 10.66
C ARG A 140 4.09 -12.66 10.64
N ALA A 141 4.28 -11.76 9.68
CA ALA A 141 5.49 -10.94 9.56
C ALA A 141 5.70 -10.04 10.79
N GLU A 142 4.64 -9.40 11.32
CA GLU A 142 4.74 -8.61 12.55
C GLU A 142 5.05 -9.47 13.78
N ARG A 143 4.41 -10.63 13.91
CA ARG A 143 4.68 -11.58 15.00
C ARG A 143 6.15 -12.02 14.99
N GLU A 144 6.68 -12.40 13.84
CA GLU A 144 8.07 -12.77 13.68
C GLU A 144 9.02 -11.61 14.02
N LEU A 145 8.73 -10.40 13.53
CA LEU A 145 9.52 -9.20 13.82
C LEU A 145 9.65 -8.96 15.32
N PHE A 146 8.53 -8.95 16.04
CA PHE A 146 8.54 -8.65 17.48
C PHE A 146 9.05 -9.82 18.33
N GLN A 147 8.88 -11.06 17.89
CA GLN A 147 9.51 -12.22 18.52
C GLN A 147 11.03 -12.13 18.43
N ARG A 148 11.60 -11.79 17.26
CA ARG A 148 13.04 -11.59 17.08
C ARG A 148 13.58 -10.41 17.86
N ARG A 149 12.82 -9.30 17.89
CA ARG A 149 13.18 -8.11 18.68
C ARG A 149 13.35 -8.43 20.17
N SER A 150 12.50 -9.26 20.75
CA SER A 150 12.56 -9.60 22.19
C SER A 150 13.83 -10.37 22.58
N SER A 151 14.52 -10.97 21.63
CA SER A 151 15.76 -11.74 21.83
C SER A 151 17.04 -11.00 21.41
N GLY A 152 16.96 -9.74 20.96
CA GLY A 152 18.08 -9.03 20.34
C GLY A 152 18.22 -7.56 20.77
N ALA A 153 19.35 -6.96 20.40
CA ALA A 153 19.64 -5.53 20.63
C ALA A 153 19.05 -4.60 19.55
N LEU A 154 18.63 -5.13 18.39
CA LEU A 154 18.04 -4.34 17.30
C LEU A 154 16.63 -3.89 17.68
N GLN A 155 16.41 -2.58 17.72
CA GLN A 155 15.09 -2.01 17.92
C GLN A 155 14.19 -2.31 16.70
N ALA A 156 12.90 -2.52 16.96
CA ALA A 156 11.91 -2.76 15.89
C ALA A 156 10.65 -1.92 16.09
N VAL A 157 10.19 -1.31 15.00
CA VAL A 157 8.94 -0.54 14.94
C VAL A 157 8.15 -1.01 13.73
N ALA A 158 6.84 -1.21 13.87
CA ALA A 158 5.96 -1.49 12.74
C ALA A 158 5.00 -0.32 12.51
N LEU A 159 4.92 0.14 11.26
CA LEU A 159 3.91 1.09 10.82
C LEU A 159 2.79 0.33 10.10
N ARG A 160 1.55 0.56 10.48
CA ARG A 160 0.34 0.01 9.87
C ARG A 160 -0.37 1.09 9.06
N PRO A 161 0.14 1.45 7.86
CA PRO A 161 -0.53 2.45 7.05
C PRO A 161 -1.90 1.96 6.59
N ALA A 162 -2.83 2.89 6.52
CA ALA A 162 -4.09 2.77 5.81
C ALA A 162 -3.83 2.62 4.29
N ILE A 163 -4.81 2.81 3.43
CA ILE A 163 -4.65 2.78 1.98
C ILE A 163 -3.71 3.91 1.55
N VAL A 164 -2.50 3.53 1.09
CA VAL A 164 -1.50 4.51 0.68
C VAL A 164 -1.74 4.95 -0.76
N PHE A 165 -2.14 6.20 -0.95
CA PHE A 165 -2.37 6.78 -2.28
C PHE A 165 -1.38 7.91 -2.60
N GLY A 166 -1.36 8.33 -3.85
CA GLY A 166 -0.45 9.38 -4.34
C GLY A 166 0.07 9.08 -5.75
N PRO A 167 0.97 9.90 -6.29
CA PRO A 167 1.60 9.69 -7.58
C PRO A 167 2.20 8.27 -7.71
N ARG A 168 1.90 7.56 -8.81
CA ARG A 168 2.35 6.19 -9.09
C ARG A 168 1.72 5.08 -8.26
N SER A 169 0.82 5.39 -7.33
CA SER A 169 0.20 4.33 -6.53
C SER A 169 -0.84 3.54 -7.35
N GLN A 170 -1.04 2.28 -6.99
CA GLN A 170 -2.13 1.47 -7.54
C GLN A 170 -3.52 2.06 -7.21
N TRP A 171 -3.64 2.77 -6.08
CA TRP A 171 -4.87 3.44 -5.66
C TRP A 171 -5.14 4.75 -6.42
N THR A 172 -4.16 5.26 -7.17
CA THR A 172 -4.32 6.42 -8.07
C THR A 172 -4.29 5.96 -9.53
N ALA A 173 -3.17 5.38 -9.99
CA ALA A 173 -3.02 4.95 -11.38
C ALA A 173 -3.94 3.78 -11.72
N GLY A 174 -3.97 2.73 -10.90
CA GLY A 174 -4.81 1.56 -11.15
C GLY A 174 -6.30 1.88 -11.08
N LEU A 175 -6.73 2.82 -10.20
CA LEU A 175 -8.11 3.27 -10.20
C LEU A 175 -8.41 4.12 -11.45
N ALA A 176 -7.49 4.99 -11.89
CA ALA A 176 -7.64 5.74 -13.13
C ALA A 176 -7.75 4.80 -14.35
N ASP A 177 -6.91 3.76 -14.42
CA ASP A 177 -6.98 2.73 -15.47
C ASP A 177 -8.34 2.02 -15.46
N ALA A 178 -8.82 1.60 -14.29
CA ALA A 178 -10.11 0.91 -14.14
C ALA A 178 -11.30 1.81 -14.52
N LEU A 179 -11.25 3.10 -14.16
CA LEU A 179 -12.26 4.09 -14.53
C LEU A 179 -12.31 4.26 -16.05
N LEU A 180 -11.17 4.46 -16.70
CA LEU A 180 -11.08 4.64 -18.16
C LEU A 180 -11.46 3.38 -18.93
N ALA A 181 -11.17 2.19 -18.38
CA ALA A 181 -11.58 0.91 -18.96
C ALA A 181 -13.06 0.57 -18.72
N GLY A 182 -13.78 1.30 -17.86
CA GLY A 182 -15.14 0.97 -17.44
C GLY A 182 -15.21 -0.27 -16.55
N GLU A 183 -14.11 -0.58 -15.83
CA GLU A 183 -13.97 -1.73 -14.92
C GLU A 183 -14.11 -1.33 -13.45
N ALA A 184 -14.10 -0.03 -13.15
CA ALA A 184 -14.32 0.49 -11.81
C ALA A 184 -15.75 0.25 -11.33
N TYR A 185 -15.92 0.01 -10.04
CA TYR A 185 -17.23 -0.23 -9.42
C TYR A 185 -17.27 0.26 -7.98
N LEU A 186 -18.47 0.54 -7.53
CA LEU A 186 -18.79 0.80 -6.13
C LEU A 186 -19.56 -0.38 -5.55
N VAL A 187 -19.28 -0.76 -4.30
CA VAL A 187 -20.06 -1.78 -3.58
C VAL A 187 -21.07 -1.09 -2.69
N ASP A 188 -22.35 -1.48 -2.80
CA ASP A 188 -23.45 -0.87 -2.06
C ASP A 188 -23.41 0.68 -2.11
N GLY A 189 -23.08 1.26 -3.29
CA GLY A 189 -22.97 2.70 -3.51
C GLY A 189 -21.70 3.37 -3.01
N GLY A 190 -20.75 2.62 -2.43
CA GLY A 190 -19.46 3.14 -1.98
C GLY A 190 -19.54 4.05 -0.75
N GLY A 191 -20.57 3.88 0.10
CA GLY A 191 -20.77 4.71 1.30
C GLY A 191 -19.87 4.35 2.49
N GLY A 192 -19.02 3.32 2.38
CA GLY A 192 -18.05 2.98 3.42
C GLY A 192 -16.89 3.95 3.48
N ILE A 193 -16.23 4.01 4.64
CA ILE A 193 -15.08 4.88 4.89
C ILE A 193 -13.85 4.35 4.17
N CYS A 194 -13.19 5.18 3.36
CA CYS A 194 -11.88 4.92 2.79
C CYS A 194 -10.83 5.41 3.78
N ASN A 195 -10.38 4.53 4.68
CA ASN A 195 -9.22 4.84 5.52
C ASN A 195 -8.00 4.97 4.60
N SER A 196 -7.51 6.17 4.40
CA SER A 196 -6.41 6.48 3.48
C SER A 196 -5.29 7.24 4.15
N VAL A 197 -4.12 7.21 3.53
CA VAL A 197 -2.98 8.03 3.88
C VAL A 197 -2.24 8.45 2.60
N TYR A 198 -1.96 9.74 2.47
CA TYR A 198 -1.13 10.22 1.39
C TYR A 198 0.33 9.78 1.58
N VAL A 199 0.99 9.40 0.51
CA VAL A 199 2.32 8.78 0.58
C VAL A 199 3.36 9.67 1.28
N ASP A 200 3.32 11.00 1.13
CA ASP A 200 4.24 11.92 1.80
C ASP A 200 4.01 11.94 3.31
N ASN A 201 2.76 11.89 3.75
CA ASN A 201 2.43 11.77 5.17
C ASN A 201 2.93 10.44 5.77
N LEU A 202 2.84 9.35 5.00
CA LEU A 202 3.45 8.08 5.42
C LEU A 202 4.99 8.19 5.53
N VAL A 203 5.66 8.86 4.58
CA VAL A 203 7.12 9.08 4.67
C VAL A 203 7.48 9.88 5.91
N ARG A 204 6.67 10.88 6.27
CA ARG A 204 6.85 11.61 7.53
C ARG A 204 6.75 10.68 8.75
N ALA A 205 5.77 9.78 8.78
CA ALA A 205 5.65 8.77 9.83
C ALA A 205 6.86 7.82 9.87
N VAL A 206 7.40 7.42 8.72
CA VAL A 206 8.62 6.59 8.64
C VAL A 206 9.81 7.32 9.26
N TRP A 207 10.03 8.59 8.94
CA TRP A 207 11.08 9.41 9.53
C TRP A 207 10.95 9.50 11.04
N LEU A 208 9.75 9.80 11.54
CA LEU A 208 9.47 9.88 12.96
C LEU A 208 9.70 8.53 13.67
N ALA A 209 9.23 7.43 13.10
CA ALA A 209 9.47 6.09 13.63
C ALA A 209 10.96 5.71 13.64
N ALA A 210 11.73 6.19 12.65
CA ALA A 210 13.18 5.98 12.57
C ALA A 210 13.97 6.72 13.64
N THR A 211 13.50 7.91 14.06
CA THR A 211 14.28 8.86 14.87
C THR A 211 13.77 9.06 16.28
N THR A 212 12.46 8.90 16.54
CA THR A 212 11.87 9.17 17.86
C THR A 212 12.37 8.17 18.92
N PRO A 213 12.95 8.64 20.01
CA PRO A 213 13.25 7.80 21.18
C PRO A 213 11.96 7.14 21.72
N GLY A 214 12.07 5.91 22.24
CA GLY A 214 10.93 5.20 22.85
C GLY A 214 9.97 4.53 21.86
N ALA A 215 10.16 4.67 20.56
CA ALA A 215 9.33 3.98 19.54
C ALA A 215 9.61 2.46 19.46
N ASP A 216 10.66 1.96 20.10
CA ASP A 216 11.03 0.55 20.07
C ASP A 216 9.94 -0.36 20.65
N GLY A 217 9.66 -1.44 19.94
CA GLY A 217 8.62 -2.41 20.30
C GLY A 217 7.19 -1.94 20.04
N ARG A 218 7.00 -0.79 19.38
CA ARG A 218 5.69 -0.20 19.13
C ARG A 218 5.17 -0.50 17.72
N THR A 219 3.84 -0.49 17.63
CA THR A 219 3.10 -0.47 16.36
C THR A 219 2.28 0.80 16.29
N TYR A 220 2.14 1.36 15.09
CA TYR A 220 1.39 2.60 14.87
C TYR A 220 0.49 2.46 13.65
N LEU A 221 -0.80 2.71 13.83
CA LEU A 221 -1.73 2.97 12.73
C LEU A 221 -1.41 4.36 12.15
N ILE A 222 -1.33 4.45 10.82
CA ILE A 222 -0.98 5.69 10.11
C ILE A 222 -2.06 5.99 9.08
N GLY A 223 -2.65 7.17 9.15
CA GLY A 223 -3.67 7.66 8.22
C GLY A 223 -3.73 9.19 8.21
N ASP A 224 -4.56 9.73 7.34
CA ASP A 224 -4.81 11.17 7.21
C ASP A 224 -5.97 11.65 8.10
N ASP A 225 -6.09 12.97 8.26
CA ASP A 225 -7.12 13.56 9.10
C ASP A 225 -8.51 13.53 8.46
N GLU A 226 -8.58 13.53 7.15
CA GLU A 226 -9.82 13.34 6.40
C GLU A 226 -10.09 11.85 6.21
N ALA A 227 -11.38 11.50 6.20
CA ALA A 227 -11.84 10.14 6.00
C ALA A 227 -12.97 10.13 4.96
N PRO A 228 -12.64 10.28 3.67
CA PRO A 228 -13.63 10.26 2.60
C PRO A 228 -14.34 8.91 2.55
N THR A 229 -15.56 8.88 2.03
CA THR A 229 -16.17 7.63 1.58
C THR A 229 -15.47 7.12 0.32
N TRP A 230 -15.65 5.85 0.01
CA TRP A 230 -15.14 5.30 -1.25
C TRP A 230 -15.73 6.00 -2.47
N ARG A 231 -17.01 6.41 -2.40
CA ARG A 231 -17.64 7.18 -3.47
C ARG A 231 -16.96 8.54 -3.67
N GLU A 232 -16.64 9.24 -2.60
CA GLU A 232 -15.92 10.52 -2.66
C GLU A 232 -14.50 10.33 -3.19
N PHE A 233 -13.79 9.30 -2.74
CA PHE A 233 -12.44 8.99 -3.22
C PHE A 233 -12.44 8.67 -4.73
N TYR A 234 -13.40 7.87 -5.21
CA TYR A 234 -13.54 7.55 -6.63
C TYR A 234 -13.94 8.77 -7.44
N ARG A 235 -14.91 9.56 -6.95
CA ARG A 235 -15.34 10.82 -7.60
C ARG A 235 -14.17 11.76 -7.84
N ALA A 236 -13.32 11.94 -6.82
CA ALA A 236 -12.18 12.85 -6.89
C ALA A 236 -11.15 12.48 -7.97
N LEU A 237 -11.10 11.21 -8.40
CA LEU A 237 -10.25 10.76 -9.50
C LEU A 237 -11.01 10.62 -10.82
N ALA A 238 -12.32 10.34 -10.80
CA ALA A 238 -13.15 10.17 -11.99
C ALA A 238 -13.44 11.50 -12.71
N GLU A 239 -13.87 12.52 -11.95
CA GLU A 239 -14.24 13.83 -12.53
C GLU A 239 -13.10 14.48 -13.33
N PRO A 240 -11.83 14.49 -12.86
CA PRO A 240 -10.71 15.00 -13.66
C PRO A 240 -10.48 14.24 -14.96
N LEU A 241 -10.88 12.98 -15.03
CA LEU A 241 -10.79 12.14 -16.22
C LEU A 241 -12.03 12.28 -17.14
N GLY A 242 -12.95 13.19 -16.82
CA GLY A 242 -14.19 13.41 -17.58
C GLY A 242 -15.25 12.31 -17.36
N ILE A 243 -15.14 11.54 -16.28
CA ILE A 243 -16.06 10.45 -15.96
C ILE A 243 -16.97 10.86 -14.80
N SER A 244 -18.29 10.80 -15.00
CA SER A 244 -19.23 11.01 -13.91
C SER A 244 -19.19 9.86 -12.92
N ILE A 245 -19.17 10.17 -11.62
CA ILE A 245 -19.26 9.12 -10.60
C ILE A 245 -20.59 8.36 -10.66
N ASP A 246 -21.61 8.94 -11.25
CA ASP A 246 -22.92 8.32 -11.41
C ASP A 246 -22.92 7.27 -12.54
N ASP A 247 -21.93 7.31 -13.44
CA ASP A 247 -21.71 6.30 -14.49
C ASP A 247 -20.95 5.07 -13.96
N VAL A 248 -20.31 5.19 -12.77
CA VAL A 248 -19.62 4.06 -12.13
C VAL A 248 -20.65 3.10 -11.52
N PRO A 249 -20.71 1.84 -11.99
CA PRO A 249 -21.75 0.90 -11.56
C PRO A 249 -21.65 0.60 -10.06
N SER A 250 -22.82 0.53 -9.43
CA SER A 250 -22.96 0.04 -8.05
C SER A 250 -23.35 -1.44 -8.06
N VAL A 251 -22.55 -2.26 -7.38
CA VAL A 251 -22.78 -3.70 -7.26
C VAL A 251 -23.15 -4.07 -5.83
N PRO A 252 -24.13 -4.96 -5.61
CA PRO A 252 -24.50 -5.38 -4.27
C PRO A 252 -23.44 -6.31 -3.66
N PHE A 253 -23.23 -6.20 -2.35
CA PHE A 253 -22.35 -7.12 -1.63
C PHE A 253 -22.95 -8.53 -1.57
N ARG A 254 -22.26 -9.50 -2.15
CA ARG A 254 -22.66 -10.92 -2.16
C ARG A 254 -21.50 -11.80 -1.70
N PRO A 255 -21.32 -11.99 -0.37
CA PRO A 255 -20.14 -12.63 0.21
C PRO A 255 -19.89 -14.06 -0.31
N ALA A 256 -20.93 -14.86 -0.49
CA ALA A 256 -20.79 -16.24 -0.97
C ALA A 256 -20.22 -16.32 -2.41
N ARG A 257 -20.63 -15.42 -3.31
CA ARG A 257 -20.07 -15.34 -4.69
C ARG A 257 -18.63 -14.84 -4.67
N LEU A 258 -18.33 -13.82 -3.86
CA LEU A 258 -17.00 -13.22 -3.76
C LEU A 258 -15.98 -14.19 -3.14
N ALA A 259 -16.40 -14.99 -2.14
CA ALA A 259 -15.54 -16.02 -1.57
C ALA A 259 -15.21 -17.13 -2.59
N ALA A 260 -16.16 -17.52 -3.42
CA ALA A 260 -15.95 -18.52 -4.46
C ALA A 260 -14.97 -18.02 -5.55
N THR A 261 -15.09 -16.76 -5.99
CA THR A 261 -14.16 -16.17 -6.97
C THR A 261 -12.76 -16.05 -6.39
N THR A 262 -12.63 -15.59 -5.13
CA THR A 262 -11.33 -15.47 -4.45
C THR A 262 -10.64 -16.85 -4.30
N LEU A 263 -11.39 -17.90 -4.01
CA LEU A 263 -10.86 -19.26 -3.93
C LEU A 263 -10.38 -19.76 -5.30
N ILE A 264 -11.14 -19.49 -6.35
CA ILE A 264 -10.79 -19.85 -7.74
C ILE A 264 -9.52 -19.09 -8.17
N ASP A 265 -9.40 -17.81 -7.84
CA ASP A 265 -8.23 -17.01 -8.17
C ASP A 265 -6.99 -17.41 -7.36
N ALA A 266 -7.13 -17.74 -6.08
CA ALA A 266 -6.05 -18.28 -5.26
C ALA A 266 -5.53 -19.63 -5.79
N VAL A 267 -6.46 -20.50 -6.24
CA VAL A 267 -6.11 -21.77 -6.88
C VAL A 267 -5.39 -21.54 -8.22
N ARG A 268 -5.76 -20.51 -9.00
CA ARG A 268 -5.09 -20.15 -10.26
C ARG A 268 -3.67 -19.63 -10.08
N GLN A 269 -3.41 -18.89 -9.00
CA GLN A 269 -2.10 -18.31 -8.72
C GLN A 269 -1.13 -19.30 -8.05
N SER A 270 -1.63 -20.44 -7.56
CA SER A 270 -0.80 -21.49 -6.96
C SER A 270 -0.16 -22.38 -8.02
N ALA A 271 1.17 -22.44 -8.06
CA ALA A 271 1.91 -23.31 -8.98
C ALA A 271 1.54 -24.81 -8.80
N THR A 272 1.22 -25.23 -7.57
CA THR A 272 0.74 -26.58 -7.27
C THR A 272 -0.65 -26.84 -7.82
N ALA A 273 -1.54 -25.88 -7.75
CA ALA A 273 -2.89 -26.02 -8.30
C ALA A 273 -2.90 -26.00 -9.83
N GLN A 274 -2.06 -25.20 -10.48
CA GLN A 274 -1.86 -25.26 -11.94
C GLN A 274 -1.34 -26.62 -12.39
N ALA A 275 -0.41 -27.23 -11.65
CA ALA A 275 0.07 -28.57 -11.92
C ALA A 275 -1.01 -29.65 -11.71
N VAL A 276 -1.90 -29.48 -10.75
CA VAL A 276 -3.05 -30.39 -10.52
C VAL A 276 -4.09 -30.22 -11.63
N VAL A 277 -4.47 -29.01 -11.98
CA VAL A 277 -5.45 -28.72 -13.05
C VAL A 277 -4.94 -29.20 -14.41
N SER A 278 -3.63 -29.11 -14.68
CA SER A 278 -3.05 -29.61 -15.93
C SER A 278 -3.12 -31.15 -16.05
N ARG A 279 -3.20 -31.87 -14.93
CA ARG A 279 -3.32 -33.34 -14.86
C ARG A 279 -4.77 -33.87 -14.87
N LEU A 280 -5.77 -32.97 -14.77
CA LEU A 280 -7.16 -33.39 -14.81
C LEU A 280 -7.59 -33.87 -16.21
N PRO A 281 -8.45 -34.91 -16.29
CA PRO A 281 -9.05 -35.33 -17.54
C PRO A 281 -9.78 -34.18 -18.24
N GLY A 282 -9.84 -34.22 -19.59
CA GLY A 282 -10.47 -33.16 -20.40
C GLY A 282 -11.94 -32.88 -20.07
N SER A 283 -12.67 -33.89 -19.56
CA SER A 283 -14.05 -33.77 -19.08
C SER A 283 -14.13 -32.93 -17.77
N ALA A 284 -13.23 -33.15 -16.83
CA ALA A 284 -13.16 -32.38 -15.58
C ALA A 284 -12.72 -30.93 -15.84
N ARG A 285 -11.82 -30.72 -16.79
CA ARG A 285 -11.45 -29.35 -17.24
C ARG A 285 -12.61 -28.61 -17.90
N ARG A 286 -13.45 -29.31 -18.69
CA ARG A 286 -14.67 -28.74 -19.29
C ARG A 286 -15.72 -28.42 -18.22
N ALA A 287 -15.94 -29.30 -17.24
CA ALA A 287 -16.85 -29.04 -16.12
C ALA A 287 -16.41 -27.83 -15.26
N LEU A 288 -15.11 -27.70 -14.98
CA LEU A 288 -14.56 -26.51 -14.32
C LEU A 288 -14.74 -25.23 -15.16
N ARG A 289 -14.68 -25.36 -16.49
CA ARG A 289 -14.90 -24.26 -17.42
C ARG A 289 -16.36 -23.87 -17.50
N SER A 290 -17.29 -24.83 -17.52
CA SER A 290 -18.74 -24.56 -17.53
C SER A 290 -19.24 -23.99 -16.21
N ILE A 291 -18.71 -24.42 -15.05
CA ILE A 291 -18.99 -23.81 -13.75
C ILE A 291 -18.51 -22.34 -13.74
N ARG A 292 -17.37 -22.06 -14.37
CA ARG A 292 -16.83 -20.73 -14.55
C ARG A 292 -17.74 -19.88 -15.47
N GLU A 293 -18.14 -20.42 -16.61
CA GLU A 293 -19.04 -19.76 -17.57
C GLU A 293 -20.40 -19.46 -16.94
N ALA A 294 -20.97 -20.39 -16.20
CA ALA A 294 -22.21 -20.19 -15.44
C ALA A 294 -22.08 -19.19 -14.28
N ALA A 295 -20.91 -19.07 -13.67
CA ALA A 295 -20.63 -18.01 -12.68
C ALA A 295 -20.46 -16.63 -13.32
N THR A 296 -20.10 -16.59 -14.63
CA THR A 296 -19.89 -15.38 -15.42
C THR A 296 -21.16 -14.96 -16.18
N GLU A 297 -22.07 -15.88 -16.51
CA GLU A 297 -23.24 -15.66 -17.36
C GLU A 297 -24.44 -14.92 -16.72
N THR A 298 -24.33 -14.42 -15.49
CA THR A 298 -25.37 -13.52 -14.96
C THR A 298 -24.95 -12.06 -15.20
N GLU A 299 -24.53 -11.76 -16.40
CA GLU A 299 -24.10 -10.43 -16.85
C GLU A 299 -25.26 -9.65 -17.45
N THR A 300 -25.92 -8.85 -16.65
CA THR A 300 -26.57 -7.62 -17.11
C THR A 300 -25.50 -6.60 -17.48
N ARG A 301 -25.72 -5.81 -18.50
CA ARG A 301 -25.01 -4.60 -19.02
C ARG A 301 -23.69 -4.09 -18.39
N ALA A 302 -23.23 -4.69 -17.28
CA ALA A 302 -21.98 -4.43 -16.56
C ALA A 302 -20.91 -5.51 -16.84
N GLY A 303 -20.86 -6.07 -18.04
CA GLY A 303 -20.02 -7.22 -18.42
C GLY A 303 -18.50 -7.05 -18.34
N ARG A 304 -18.00 -6.00 -17.67
CA ARG A 304 -16.57 -5.75 -17.43
C ARG A 304 -16.19 -5.69 -15.95
N VAL A 305 -17.17 -5.70 -15.04
CA VAL A 305 -16.91 -5.47 -13.62
C VAL A 305 -16.73 -6.81 -12.89
N HIS A 306 -15.57 -6.99 -12.27
CA HIS A 306 -15.23 -8.18 -11.50
C HIS A 306 -14.99 -7.82 -10.02
N PRO A 307 -16.06 -7.76 -9.18
CA PRO A 307 -15.91 -7.45 -7.77
C PRO A 307 -15.04 -8.48 -7.05
N THR A 308 -14.03 -8.01 -6.32
CA THR A 308 -13.21 -8.85 -5.46
C THR A 308 -13.71 -8.82 -4.02
N LEU A 309 -13.47 -9.89 -3.26
CA LEU A 309 -13.82 -9.93 -1.84
C LEU A 309 -13.09 -8.82 -1.05
N GLU A 310 -11.83 -8.58 -1.37
CA GLU A 310 -11.03 -7.54 -0.73
C GLU A 310 -11.67 -6.15 -0.89
N MET A 311 -11.95 -5.73 -2.14
CA MET A 311 -12.56 -4.44 -2.42
C MET A 311 -13.97 -4.32 -1.83
N ALA A 312 -14.73 -5.41 -1.86
CA ALA A 312 -16.08 -5.42 -1.28
C ALA A 312 -16.06 -5.22 0.24
N LEU A 313 -15.10 -5.81 0.93
CA LEU A 313 -14.93 -5.59 2.38
C LEU A 313 -14.40 -4.17 2.66
N LEU A 314 -13.40 -3.68 1.93
CA LEU A 314 -12.87 -2.32 2.06
C LEU A 314 -13.97 -1.27 1.91
N GLN A 315 -14.78 -1.37 0.86
CA GLN A 315 -15.85 -0.40 0.59
C GLN A 315 -17.03 -0.48 1.58
N ARG A 316 -17.05 -1.47 2.44
CA ARG A 316 -18.04 -1.61 3.54
C ARG A 316 -17.49 -1.22 4.90
N CYS A 317 -16.25 -0.78 5.01
CA CYS A 317 -15.67 -0.31 6.25
C CYS A 317 -16.51 0.87 6.79
N ARG A 318 -16.95 0.77 8.05
CA ARG A 318 -17.76 1.79 8.73
C ARG A 318 -17.04 2.43 9.91
N TYR A 319 -15.79 2.03 10.11
CA TYR A 319 -14.97 2.52 11.21
C TYR A 319 -13.74 3.26 10.71
N ARG A 320 -13.58 4.47 11.22
CA ARG A 320 -12.34 5.23 10.99
C ARG A 320 -11.29 4.75 11.98
N LEU A 321 -10.20 4.18 11.46
CA LEU A 321 -9.09 3.74 12.28
C LEU A 321 -8.45 4.94 12.99
N PRO A 322 -8.11 4.82 14.28
CA PRO A 322 -7.44 5.90 15.01
C PRO A 322 -5.94 5.90 14.75
N TRP A 323 -5.33 7.06 14.57
CA TRP A 323 -3.86 7.24 14.64
C TRP A 323 -3.46 8.10 15.83
N THR A 324 -4.22 7.98 16.88
CA THR A 324 -4.01 8.73 18.14
C THR A 324 -2.71 8.36 18.81
N ARG A 325 -2.30 7.07 18.74
CA ARG A 325 -1.01 6.62 19.27
C ARG A 325 0.15 7.25 18.50
N ALA A 326 0.13 7.26 17.19
CA ALA A 326 1.16 7.90 16.37
C ALA A 326 1.25 9.41 16.68
N ARG A 327 0.12 10.08 16.89
CA ARG A 327 0.10 11.48 17.30
C ARG A 327 0.74 11.70 18.66
N ALA A 328 0.42 10.86 19.64
CA ALA A 328 0.89 11.02 21.03
C ALA A 328 2.38 10.65 21.17
N GLU A 329 2.82 9.53 20.59
CA GLU A 329 4.14 8.97 20.85
C GLU A 329 5.19 9.39 19.79
N LEU A 330 4.79 9.62 18.52
CA LEU A 330 5.67 10.06 17.45
C LEU A 330 5.53 11.55 17.12
N ALA A 331 4.58 12.27 17.71
CA ALA A 331 4.16 13.61 17.29
C ALA A 331 3.74 13.66 15.79
N TYR A 332 3.25 12.54 15.27
CA TYR A 332 2.78 12.45 13.87
C TYR A 332 1.62 13.41 13.62
N ARG A 333 1.73 14.18 12.54
CA ARG A 333 0.66 15.02 12.00
C ARG A 333 0.70 14.87 10.48
N PRO A 334 -0.41 14.56 9.81
CA PRO A 334 -0.50 14.68 8.35
C PRO A 334 -0.28 16.14 7.93
N GLU A 335 0.73 16.38 7.11
CA GLU A 335 1.10 17.73 6.65
C GLU A 335 0.39 18.09 5.34
N VAL A 336 0.02 17.07 4.56
CA VAL A 336 -0.66 17.21 3.27
C VAL A 336 -2.10 16.78 3.45
N GLY A 337 -3.06 17.72 3.37
CA GLY A 337 -4.49 17.43 3.41
C GLY A 337 -4.98 16.74 2.14
N PHE A 338 -6.17 16.15 2.20
CA PHE A 338 -6.72 15.31 1.13
C PHE A 338 -6.83 16.03 -0.22
N SER A 339 -7.32 17.27 -0.24
CA SER A 339 -7.44 18.07 -1.48
C SER A 339 -6.10 18.30 -2.16
N GLU A 340 -5.06 18.65 -1.41
CA GLU A 340 -3.71 18.85 -1.94
C GLU A 340 -3.08 17.51 -2.40
N ALA A 341 -3.31 16.44 -1.66
CA ALA A 341 -2.87 15.09 -2.03
C ALA A 341 -3.49 14.66 -3.38
N LEU A 342 -4.78 14.92 -3.56
CA LEU A 342 -5.49 14.69 -4.83
C LEU A 342 -4.92 15.55 -5.95
N ARG A 343 -4.75 16.86 -5.72
CA ARG A 343 -4.16 17.77 -6.72
C ARG A 343 -2.80 17.26 -7.23
N ARG A 344 -1.92 16.82 -6.33
CA ARG A 344 -0.61 16.24 -6.69
C ARG A 344 -0.76 14.93 -7.46
N SER A 345 -1.71 14.08 -7.04
CA SER A 345 -1.97 12.79 -7.68
C SER A 345 -2.51 12.98 -9.11
N ILE A 346 -3.45 13.90 -9.29
CA ILE A 346 -4.04 14.23 -10.60
C ILE A 346 -3.01 14.92 -11.50
N GLY A 347 -2.20 15.84 -10.96
CA GLY A 347 -1.09 16.46 -11.70
C GLY A 347 -0.09 15.40 -12.21
N TRP A 348 0.15 14.36 -11.43
CA TRP A 348 0.99 13.24 -11.88
C TRP A 348 0.28 12.41 -12.96
N LEU A 349 -1.03 12.16 -12.87
CA LEU A 349 -1.79 11.47 -13.91
C LEU A 349 -1.68 12.23 -15.24
N ALA A 350 -1.87 13.54 -15.23
CA ALA A 350 -1.71 14.38 -16.42
C ALA A 350 -0.29 14.27 -17.00
N PHE A 351 0.73 14.36 -16.16
CA PHE A 351 2.14 14.20 -16.55
C PHE A 351 2.42 12.80 -17.13
N ALA A 352 1.77 11.77 -16.60
CA ALA A 352 1.92 10.39 -17.06
C ALA A 352 1.12 10.07 -18.34
N GLY A 353 0.41 11.07 -18.92
CA GLY A 353 -0.32 10.93 -20.17
C GLY A 353 -1.78 10.48 -20.04
N TYR A 354 -2.35 10.49 -18.83
CA TYR A 354 -3.77 10.24 -18.66
C TYR A 354 -4.59 11.43 -19.19
N PRO A 355 -5.83 11.21 -19.71
CA PRO A 355 -6.66 12.23 -20.31
C PRO A 355 -7.33 13.13 -19.25
N VAL A 356 -6.52 13.82 -18.47
CA VAL A 356 -7.02 14.77 -17.47
C VAL A 356 -7.54 16.03 -18.18
N ALA A 357 -8.74 16.48 -17.84
CA ALA A 357 -9.39 17.64 -18.44
C ALA A 357 -8.53 18.89 -18.28
N ALA A 358 -8.34 19.64 -19.38
CA ALA A 358 -7.61 20.90 -19.37
C ALA A 358 -8.32 21.92 -18.46
N GLY A 359 -7.57 22.50 -17.51
CA GLY A 359 -8.11 23.50 -16.57
C GLY A 359 -8.78 22.90 -15.33
N TYR A 360 -8.65 21.59 -15.08
CA TYR A 360 -9.12 21.02 -13.81
C TYR A 360 -8.40 21.67 -12.63
N ASN A 361 -9.16 22.42 -11.82
CA ASN A 361 -8.68 23.02 -10.58
C ASN A 361 -9.34 22.32 -9.39
N PRO A 362 -8.62 21.51 -8.62
CA PRO A 362 -9.18 20.74 -7.51
C PRO A 362 -9.63 21.62 -6.32
N SER A 363 -9.27 22.91 -6.27
CA SER A 363 -9.68 23.81 -5.20
C SER A 363 -11.12 24.35 -5.37
N GLY A 364 -11.79 24.09 -6.48
CA GLY A 364 -13.15 24.59 -6.74
C GLY A 364 -13.24 26.11 -6.92
N GLU A 365 -12.15 26.84 -6.86
CA GLU A 365 -12.11 28.24 -7.22
C GLU A 365 -12.23 28.36 -8.75
N VAL A 366 -13.36 28.77 -9.23
CA VAL A 366 -13.56 29.16 -10.63
C VAL A 366 -12.59 30.30 -10.91
N ASP A 367 -11.59 30.06 -11.74
CA ASP A 367 -10.70 31.09 -12.26
C ASP A 367 -11.61 32.15 -12.93
N GLY A 368 -11.81 33.26 -12.21
CA GLY A 368 -12.64 34.34 -12.65
C GLY A 368 -12.06 34.93 -13.92
N GLY A 369 -12.49 34.40 -15.06
CA GLY A 369 -12.03 34.77 -16.38
C GLY A 369 -11.88 36.27 -16.51
N ARG A 370 -10.64 36.75 -16.59
CA ARG A 370 -10.32 38.02 -17.21
C ARG A 370 -10.85 37.97 -18.65
N ARG A 371 -12.07 38.44 -18.85
CA ARG A 371 -12.46 38.88 -20.17
C ARG A 371 -11.60 40.11 -20.47
N GLU A 372 -10.53 39.93 -21.19
CA GLU A 372 -9.89 41.00 -21.91
C GLU A 372 -10.92 41.57 -22.87
N ARG A 373 -11.37 42.80 -22.57
CA ARG A 373 -12.08 43.64 -23.54
C ARG A 373 -11.00 44.21 -24.48
N ALA A 374 -11.01 43.78 -25.70
CA ALA A 374 -10.41 44.49 -26.81
C ALA A 374 -11.26 45.71 -27.20
#